data_bc51fb9b0d5b0fdd1c34cb60a0eca22e
#
_entry.id   bc51fb9b0d5b0fdd1c34cb60a0eca22e
#
_cell.length_a   1.000
_cell.length_b   1.000
_cell.length_c   1.000
_cell.angle_alpha   90.00
_cell.angle_beta   90.00
_cell.angle_gamma   90.00
#
_symmetry.space_group_name_H-M   'P 1'
#
loop_
_entity.id
_entity.type
_entity.pdbx_description
1 polymer ?
#
loop_
_entity_poly.entity_id
_entity_poly.type
_entity_poly.pdbx_seq_one_letter_code
_entity_poly.pdbx_strand_id
1 'polypeptide(L)'
;MTKKIILLFSIISPFIIYFFYTSLIKLKNKKYPVIKLTITSLVLLILALSSLRYYDNYAPGLIKPNISLKPIEVLNIQLDSLQRNNIPFNDAGIEQVWEFAHPNNKQITGPLEKFKQMIYSENYKILISHIKSEVTIISESENKNVYKVSVLTKDKKKYYYMWQIEKVKEEGSLI
;
A
#
# COMPACT_ATOMS: atom_id res chain seq x y z
N MET A 1 -0.92 -0.41 14.43
CA MET A 1 -1.48 -1.42 15.34
C MET A 1 -2.99 -1.61 15.18
N THR A 2 -3.78 -0.58 15.00
CA THR A 2 -5.25 -0.60 14.94
C THR A 2 -5.86 -1.33 13.73
N LYS A 3 -5.26 -1.25 12.52
CA LYS A 3 -5.82 -1.89 11.30
C LYS A 3 -5.72 -3.43 11.31
N LYS A 4 -4.62 -3.97 11.84
CA LYS A 4 -4.48 -5.45 12.00
C LYS A 4 -5.51 -6.00 12.99
N ILE A 5 -5.84 -5.23 14.04
CA ILE A 5 -6.85 -5.60 15.03
C ILE A 5 -8.24 -5.59 14.40
N ILE A 6 -8.60 -4.58 13.60
CA ILE A 6 -9.91 -4.49 12.92
C ILE A 6 -10.07 -5.65 11.93
N LEU A 7 -9.04 -5.96 11.14
CA LEU A 7 -9.07 -7.10 10.22
C LEU A 7 -9.22 -8.44 10.97
N LEU A 8 -8.51 -8.60 12.08
CA LEU A 8 -8.63 -9.77 12.94
C LEU A 8 -10.06 -9.91 13.50
N PHE A 9 -10.66 -8.81 13.98
CA PHE A 9 -12.05 -8.81 14.47
C PHE A 9 -13.06 -9.07 13.36
N SER A 10 -12.87 -8.55 12.15
CA SER A 10 -13.79 -8.82 11.03
C SER A 10 -13.78 -10.26 10.57
N ILE A 11 -12.66 -10.97 10.73
CA ILE A 11 -12.52 -12.38 10.40
C ILE A 11 -13.01 -13.27 11.55
N ILE A 12 -12.69 -12.93 12.80
CA ILE A 12 -13.02 -13.75 13.98
C ILE A 12 -14.49 -13.59 14.38
N SER A 13 -15.10 -12.41 14.20
CA SER A 13 -16.48 -12.17 14.63
C SER A 13 -17.53 -13.10 13.98
N PRO A 14 -17.49 -13.40 12.65
CA PRO A 14 -18.40 -14.36 12.03
C PRO A 14 -18.25 -15.78 12.61
N PHE A 15 -17.03 -16.16 13.01
CA PHE A 15 -16.75 -17.48 13.61
C PHE A 15 -17.30 -17.59 15.02
N ILE A 16 -17.14 -16.55 15.82
CA ILE A 16 -17.72 -16.50 17.15
C ILE A 16 -19.24 -16.57 17.05
N ILE A 17 -19.85 -15.78 16.15
CA ILE A 17 -21.30 -15.79 15.92
C ILE A 17 -21.77 -17.17 15.45
N TYR A 18 -21.09 -17.78 14.48
CA TYR A 18 -21.42 -19.13 13.99
C TYR A 18 -21.27 -20.19 15.07
N PHE A 19 -20.22 -20.13 15.90
CA PHE A 19 -20.00 -21.02 17.01
C PHE A 19 -21.12 -20.91 18.06
N PHE A 20 -21.51 -19.69 18.44
CA PHE A 20 -22.63 -19.46 19.36
C PHE A 20 -23.97 -19.95 18.78
N TYR A 21 -24.24 -19.63 17.50
CA TYR A 21 -25.45 -20.06 16.81
C TYR A 21 -25.56 -21.56 16.72
N THR A 22 -24.52 -22.26 16.35
CA THR A 22 -24.50 -23.73 16.28
C THR A 22 -24.55 -24.39 17.66
N SER A 23 -23.97 -23.77 18.69
CA SER A 23 -24.08 -24.21 20.08
C SER A 23 -25.52 -24.09 20.60
N LEU A 24 -26.22 -22.99 20.27
CA LEU A 24 -27.64 -22.80 20.62
C LEU A 24 -28.57 -23.81 19.92
N ILE A 25 -28.35 -24.07 18.61
CA ILE A 25 -29.12 -25.10 17.88
C ILE A 25 -28.91 -26.49 18.49
N LYS A 26 -27.70 -26.78 18.98
CA LYS A 26 -27.34 -28.04 19.57
C LYS A 26 -27.99 -28.28 20.92
N LEU A 27 -28.13 -27.21 21.71
CA LEU A 27 -28.90 -27.29 22.97
C LEU A 27 -30.37 -27.67 22.72
N LYS A 28 -30.88 -27.34 21.52
CA LYS A 28 -32.27 -27.62 21.11
C LYS A 28 -32.46 -28.99 20.44
N ASN A 29 -31.40 -29.51 19.75
CA ASN A 29 -31.46 -30.78 19.00
C ASN A 29 -30.23 -31.66 19.31
N LYS A 30 -30.39 -32.74 20.07
CA LYS A 30 -29.32 -33.69 20.45
C LYS A 30 -28.60 -34.44 19.29
N LYS A 31 -28.75 -34.01 18.04
CA LYS A 31 -28.40 -34.77 16.84
C LYS A 31 -27.01 -34.52 16.22
N TYR A 32 -26.24 -33.55 16.72
CA TYR A 32 -24.90 -33.28 16.15
C TYR A 32 -23.77 -33.59 17.13
N PRO A 33 -22.81 -34.45 16.77
CA PRO A 33 -21.69 -34.76 17.66
C PRO A 33 -20.78 -33.57 17.88
N VAL A 34 -20.42 -33.30 19.14
CA VAL A 34 -19.54 -32.18 19.57
C VAL A 34 -18.24 -32.12 18.76
N ILE A 35 -17.73 -33.32 18.43
CA ILE A 35 -16.48 -33.51 17.70
C ILE A 35 -16.50 -32.84 16.29
N LYS A 36 -17.61 -32.96 15.55
CA LYS A 36 -17.69 -32.28 14.22
C LYS A 36 -17.66 -30.77 14.33
N LEU A 37 -18.29 -30.22 15.37
CA LEU A 37 -18.33 -28.78 15.61
C LEU A 37 -16.94 -28.22 16.00
N THR A 38 -16.20 -28.94 16.83
CA THR A 38 -14.85 -28.56 17.24
C THR A 38 -13.86 -28.65 16.07
N ILE A 39 -13.97 -29.67 15.23
CA ILE A 39 -13.12 -29.83 14.04
C ILE A 39 -13.40 -28.70 13.05
N THR A 40 -14.66 -28.37 12.76
CA THR A 40 -14.99 -27.29 11.84
C THR A 40 -14.49 -25.94 12.34
N SER A 41 -14.65 -25.63 13.63
CA SER A 41 -14.13 -24.38 14.20
C SER A 41 -12.59 -24.30 14.17
N LEU A 42 -11.90 -25.42 14.38
CA LEU A 42 -10.46 -25.50 14.30
C LEU A 42 -9.95 -25.28 12.86
N VAL A 43 -10.58 -25.93 11.88
CA VAL A 43 -10.24 -25.74 10.45
C VAL A 43 -10.43 -24.29 10.04
N LEU A 44 -11.53 -23.68 10.43
CA LEU A 44 -11.81 -22.28 10.12
C LEU A 44 -10.81 -21.33 10.80
N LEU A 45 -10.40 -21.61 12.04
CA LEU A 45 -9.35 -20.86 12.72
C LEU A 45 -8.01 -20.96 11.99
N ILE A 46 -7.63 -22.18 11.55
CA ILE A 46 -6.40 -22.41 10.79
C ILE A 46 -6.43 -21.63 9.45
N LEU A 47 -7.57 -21.65 8.75
CA LEU A 47 -7.75 -20.88 7.51
C LEU A 47 -7.65 -19.37 7.75
N ALA A 48 -8.23 -18.87 8.84
CA ALA A 48 -8.11 -17.44 9.21
C ALA A 48 -6.66 -17.06 9.55
N LEU A 49 -5.97 -17.88 10.33
CA LEU A 49 -4.56 -17.64 10.68
C LEU A 49 -3.64 -17.75 9.46
N SER A 50 -3.91 -18.71 8.55
CA SER A 50 -3.14 -18.84 7.31
C SER A 50 -3.38 -17.67 6.35
N SER A 51 -4.60 -17.12 6.28
CA SER A 51 -4.90 -15.93 5.48
C SER A 51 -4.19 -14.69 6.02
N LEU A 52 -4.10 -14.52 7.33
CA LEU A 52 -3.34 -13.44 7.97
C LEU A 52 -1.85 -13.56 7.67
N ARG A 53 -1.30 -14.77 7.78
CA ARG A 53 0.11 -15.04 7.49
C ARG A 53 0.42 -14.86 6.00
N TYR A 54 -0.51 -15.27 5.12
CA TYR A 54 -0.42 -15.02 3.69
C TYR A 54 -0.39 -13.51 3.42
N TYR A 55 -1.29 -12.74 4.02
CA TYR A 55 -1.34 -11.28 3.86
C TYR A 55 -0.03 -10.61 4.35
N ASP A 56 0.48 -10.98 5.51
CA ASP A 56 1.76 -10.43 6.04
C ASP A 56 2.97 -10.80 5.17
N ASN A 57 2.98 -11.98 4.54
CA ASN A 57 4.10 -12.45 3.72
C ASN A 57 4.03 -11.97 2.26
N TYR A 58 2.84 -11.72 1.73
CA TYR A 58 2.61 -11.38 0.32
C TYR A 58 2.10 -9.96 0.10
N ALA A 59 1.74 -9.23 1.15
CA ALA A 59 1.61 -7.78 1.04
C ALA A 59 3.03 -7.18 1.09
N PRO A 60 3.63 -6.84 -0.06
CA PRO A 60 4.98 -6.30 -0.06
C PRO A 60 4.97 -5.03 0.80
N GLY A 61 5.91 -4.95 1.74
CA GLY A 61 6.22 -3.71 2.41
C GLY A 61 6.59 -2.63 1.38
N LEU A 62 6.69 -1.39 1.83
CA LEU A 62 7.16 -0.32 0.95
C LEU A 62 8.57 -0.63 0.45
N ILE A 63 8.76 -0.43 -0.86
CA ILE A 63 10.08 -0.54 -1.49
C ILE A 63 10.96 0.58 -0.94
N LYS A 64 12.14 0.21 -0.47
CA LYS A 64 13.10 1.20 0.06
C LYS A 64 14.02 1.71 -1.04
N PRO A 65 14.43 2.99 -0.98
CA PRO A 65 15.47 3.51 -1.85
C PRO A 65 16.70 2.61 -1.85
N ASN A 66 17.22 2.32 -3.04
CA ASN A 66 18.40 1.49 -3.22
C ASN A 66 19.22 2.04 -4.40
N ILE A 67 20.53 2.10 -4.24
CA ILE A 67 21.46 2.60 -5.25
C ILE A 67 21.45 1.79 -6.56
N SER A 68 21.02 0.54 -6.52
CA SER A 68 20.88 -0.30 -7.72
C SER A 68 19.70 0.06 -8.60
N LEU A 69 18.71 0.83 -8.07
CA LEU A 69 17.56 1.27 -8.83
C LEU A 69 17.93 2.39 -9.78
N LYS A 70 17.59 2.23 -11.05
CA LYS A 70 17.74 3.29 -12.03
C LYS A 70 16.73 4.41 -11.78
N PRO A 71 17.05 5.67 -12.11
CA PRO A 71 16.11 6.78 -11.90
C PRO A 71 14.73 6.56 -12.51
N ILE A 72 14.66 5.97 -13.71
CA ILE A 72 13.37 5.64 -14.36
C ILE A 72 12.58 4.56 -13.60
N GLU A 73 13.27 3.62 -12.97
CA GLU A 73 12.62 2.57 -12.15
C GLU A 73 12.02 3.18 -10.88
N VAL A 74 12.74 4.11 -10.23
CA VAL A 74 12.24 4.87 -9.09
C VAL A 74 10.98 5.65 -9.47
N LEU A 75 10.99 6.34 -10.61
CA LEU A 75 9.82 7.06 -11.11
C LEU A 75 8.64 6.11 -11.36
N ASN A 76 8.87 4.98 -12.02
CA ASN A 76 7.81 4.00 -12.30
C ASN A 76 7.23 3.42 -11.00
N ILE A 77 8.06 3.09 -10.00
CA ILE A 77 7.60 2.65 -8.68
C ILE A 77 6.64 3.68 -8.06
N GLN A 78 6.99 4.95 -8.11
CA GLN A 78 6.16 6.02 -7.55
C GLN A 78 4.83 6.17 -8.30
N LEU A 79 4.86 6.17 -9.64
CA LEU A 79 3.66 6.30 -10.47
C LEU A 79 2.71 5.10 -10.31
N ASP A 80 3.24 3.89 -10.37
CA ASP A 80 2.47 2.65 -10.18
C ASP A 80 1.85 2.57 -8.79
N SER A 81 2.57 3.07 -7.78
CA SER A 81 2.08 3.10 -6.41
C SER A 81 0.93 4.09 -6.25
N LEU A 82 1.03 5.30 -6.83
CA LEU A 82 -0.06 6.28 -6.83
C LEU A 82 -1.28 5.79 -7.62
N GLN A 83 -1.05 5.07 -8.73
CA GLN A 83 -2.13 4.47 -9.49
C GLN A 83 -2.94 3.47 -8.65
N ARG A 84 -2.27 2.73 -7.77
CA ARG A 84 -2.85 1.72 -6.86
C ARG A 84 -2.77 2.16 -5.41
N ASN A 85 -3.08 3.42 -5.12
CA ASN A 85 -2.80 4.10 -3.85
C ASN A 85 -3.18 3.30 -2.60
N ASN A 86 -4.27 2.53 -2.66
CA ASN A 86 -4.81 1.83 -1.48
C ASN A 86 -4.42 0.33 -1.43
N ILE A 87 -3.39 -0.08 -2.17
CA ILE A 87 -2.89 -1.45 -2.19
C ILE A 87 -1.42 -1.45 -1.75
N PRO A 88 -1.05 -2.24 -0.73
CA PRO A 88 -1.84 -3.24 0.02
C PRO A 88 -2.65 -2.65 1.18
N PHE A 89 -2.48 -1.40 1.54
CA PHE A 89 -3.23 -0.69 2.59
C PHE A 89 -3.55 0.73 2.12
N ASN A 90 -4.43 1.40 2.86
CA ASN A 90 -4.86 2.76 2.54
C ASN A 90 -3.68 3.74 2.54
N ASP A 91 -3.53 4.55 1.49
CA ASP A 91 -2.43 5.49 1.26
C ASP A 91 -1.05 4.85 1.06
N ALA A 92 -0.97 3.54 0.84
CA ALA A 92 0.29 2.85 0.58
C ALA A 92 1.07 3.49 -0.57
N GLY A 93 0.38 3.94 -1.62
CA GLY A 93 1.00 4.61 -2.77
C GLY A 93 1.62 5.95 -2.39
N ILE A 94 0.94 6.77 -1.61
CA ILE A 94 1.48 8.04 -1.11
C ILE A 94 2.66 7.78 -0.18
N GLU A 95 2.57 6.79 0.70
CA GLU A 95 3.67 6.40 1.59
C GLU A 95 4.88 5.89 0.80
N GLN A 96 4.65 5.16 -0.31
CA GLN A 96 5.72 4.73 -1.21
C GLN A 96 6.43 5.91 -1.87
N VAL A 97 5.70 6.92 -2.34
CA VAL A 97 6.30 8.15 -2.87
C VAL A 97 7.09 8.89 -1.79
N TRP A 98 6.57 8.93 -0.56
CA TRP A 98 7.26 9.51 0.58
C TRP A 98 8.58 8.80 0.90
N GLU A 99 8.64 7.48 0.80
CA GLU A 99 9.89 6.73 1.00
C GLU A 99 11.00 7.23 0.04
N PHE A 100 10.67 7.47 -1.21
CA PHE A 100 11.59 7.95 -2.24
C PHE A 100 11.74 9.48 -2.30
N ALA A 101 11.02 10.23 -1.47
CA ALA A 101 11.13 11.69 -1.49
C ALA A 101 12.52 12.13 -1.00
N HIS A 102 13.16 13.04 -1.77
CA HIS A 102 14.45 13.62 -1.42
C HIS A 102 14.40 14.28 -0.03
N PRO A 103 15.46 14.20 0.80
CA PRO A 103 15.47 14.79 2.15
C PRO A 103 15.03 16.24 2.19
N ASN A 104 15.50 17.09 1.27
CA ASN A 104 15.08 18.50 1.19
C ASN A 104 13.58 18.63 0.93
N ASN A 105 13.00 17.75 0.09
CA ASN A 105 11.56 17.75 -0.15
C ASN A 105 10.80 17.33 1.12
N LYS A 106 11.30 16.32 1.83
CA LYS A 106 10.73 15.89 3.12
C LYS A 106 10.73 17.01 4.17
N GLN A 107 11.77 17.85 4.20
CA GLN A 107 11.83 19.01 5.10
C GLN A 107 10.74 20.05 4.78
N ILE A 108 10.47 20.30 3.50
CA ILE A 108 9.50 21.31 3.06
C ILE A 108 8.07 20.78 3.19
N THR A 109 7.83 19.54 2.78
CA THR A 109 6.48 18.97 2.64
C THR A 109 6.06 18.09 3.83
N GLY A 110 7.00 17.72 4.70
CA GLY A 110 6.74 16.88 5.86
C GLY A 110 6.04 17.56 7.01
N PRO A 111 5.62 16.83 8.00
CA PRO A 111 5.67 15.35 8.13
C PRO A 111 4.77 14.61 7.13
N LEU A 112 4.81 13.27 7.13
CA LEU A 112 4.06 12.42 6.20
C LEU A 112 2.57 12.81 6.10
N GLU A 113 1.92 13.15 7.20
CA GLU A 113 0.51 13.54 7.20
C GLU A 113 0.27 14.83 6.42
N LYS A 114 1.18 15.81 6.51
CA LYS A 114 1.13 17.03 5.71
C LYS A 114 1.36 16.73 4.23
N PHE A 115 2.30 15.82 3.92
CA PHE A 115 2.53 15.34 2.55
C PHE A 115 1.28 14.66 1.98
N LYS A 116 0.60 13.80 2.75
CA LYS A 116 -0.68 13.19 2.34
C LYS A 116 -1.73 14.25 2.00
N GLN A 117 -1.90 15.27 2.86
CA GLN A 117 -2.82 16.38 2.60
C GLN A 117 -2.47 17.13 1.31
N MET A 118 -1.18 17.36 1.05
CA MET A 118 -0.72 17.98 -0.19
C MET A 118 -1.08 17.12 -1.43
N ILE A 119 -0.85 15.80 -1.37
CA ILE A 119 -1.21 14.90 -2.48
C ILE A 119 -2.73 14.86 -2.71
N TYR A 120 -3.54 14.96 -1.67
CA TYR A 120 -5.01 15.05 -1.80
C TYR A 120 -5.52 16.42 -2.24
N SER A 121 -4.66 17.44 -2.36
CA SER A 121 -5.06 18.75 -2.87
C SER A 121 -5.45 18.71 -4.36
N GLU A 122 -6.16 19.74 -4.83
CA GLU A 122 -6.65 19.86 -6.20
C GLU A 122 -5.56 19.62 -7.28
N ASN A 123 -4.33 20.06 -6.99
CA ASN A 123 -3.22 20.00 -7.96
C ASN A 123 -2.62 18.59 -8.11
N TYR A 124 -2.69 17.75 -7.05
CA TYR A 124 -1.99 16.47 -7.03
C TYR A 124 -2.91 15.27 -6.93
N LYS A 125 -4.16 15.41 -6.47
CA LYS A 125 -5.11 14.29 -6.33
C LYS A 125 -5.32 13.50 -7.61
N ILE A 126 -5.07 14.14 -8.76
CA ILE A 126 -5.18 13.55 -10.10
C ILE A 126 -4.16 12.41 -10.30
N LEU A 127 -3.02 12.46 -9.60
CA LEU A 127 -2.02 11.38 -9.60
C LEU A 127 -2.56 10.10 -8.95
N ILE A 128 -3.54 10.23 -8.05
CA ILE A 128 -4.13 9.08 -7.37
C ILE A 128 -5.13 8.39 -8.30
N SER A 129 -4.95 7.07 -8.48
CA SER A 129 -5.87 6.24 -9.27
C SER A 129 -6.05 6.69 -10.73
N HIS A 130 -5.02 7.31 -11.31
CA HIS A 130 -4.98 7.58 -12.75
C HIS A 130 -5.05 6.26 -13.55
N ILE A 131 -5.51 6.32 -14.81
CA ILE A 131 -5.66 5.11 -15.66
C ILE A 131 -4.32 4.71 -16.28
N LYS A 132 -3.56 5.71 -16.76
CA LYS A 132 -2.31 5.50 -17.49
C LYS A 132 -1.37 6.67 -17.24
N SER A 133 -0.08 6.37 -17.14
CA SER A 133 0.99 7.35 -17.18
C SER A 133 1.89 7.12 -18.39
N GLU A 134 2.45 8.20 -18.92
CA GLU A 134 3.48 8.18 -19.97
C GLU A 134 4.62 9.08 -19.53
N VAL A 135 5.84 8.60 -19.67
CA VAL A 135 7.04 9.28 -19.21
C VAL A 135 7.88 9.69 -20.42
N THR A 136 8.32 10.95 -20.46
CA THR A 136 9.25 11.47 -21.46
C THR A 136 10.47 12.04 -20.73
N ILE A 137 11.66 11.65 -21.14
CA ILE A 137 12.92 12.15 -20.60
C ILE A 137 13.12 13.58 -21.10
N ILE A 138 13.39 14.51 -20.20
CA ILE A 138 13.73 15.89 -20.52
C ILE A 138 15.23 16.11 -20.42
N SER A 139 15.85 15.61 -19.34
CA SER A 139 17.30 15.63 -19.18
C SER A 139 17.78 14.48 -18.31
N GLU A 140 18.95 13.99 -18.63
CA GLU A 140 19.63 12.96 -17.85
C GLU A 140 21.04 13.42 -17.53
N SER A 141 21.43 13.24 -16.27
CA SER A 141 22.79 13.41 -15.81
C SER A 141 23.11 12.35 -14.76
N GLU A 142 24.36 12.25 -14.37
CA GLU A 142 24.79 11.26 -13.38
C GLU A 142 24.04 11.38 -12.05
N ASN A 143 23.75 12.61 -11.61
CA ASN A 143 23.18 12.87 -10.28
C ASN A 143 21.72 13.30 -10.32
N LYS A 144 21.19 13.73 -11.47
CA LYS A 144 19.87 14.32 -11.59
C LYS A 144 19.22 13.99 -12.92
N ASN A 145 18.01 13.48 -12.86
CA ASN A 145 17.20 13.15 -14.03
C ASN A 145 15.86 13.88 -13.93
N VAL A 146 15.42 14.47 -15.04
CA VAL A 146 14.16 15.23 -15.13
C VAL A 146 13.28 14.58 -16.17
N TYR A 147 12.05 14.33 -15.80
CA TYR A 147 11.04 13.68 -16.63
C TYR A 147 9.80 14.55 -16.74
N LYS A 148 9.18 14.55 -17.92
CA LYS A 148 7.80 14.98 -18.11
C LYS A 148 6.90 13.77 -18.01
N VAL A 149 5.97 13.80 -17.06
CA VAL A 149 4.98 12.75 -16.84
C VAL A 149 3.64 13.26 -17.31
N SER A 150 2.95 12.52 -18.19
CA SER A 150 1.56 12.75 -18.48
C SER A 150 0.72 11.66 -17.83
N VAL A 151 -0.37 12.03 -17.18
CA VAL A 151 -1.33 11.07 -16.58
C VAL A 151 -2.70 11.23 -17.24
N LEU A 152 -3.33 10.11 -17.52
CA LEU A 152 -4.69 10.02 -18.05
C LEU A 152 -5.66 9.67 -16.93
N THR A 153 -6.69 10.44 -16.77
CA THR A 153 -7.74 10.24 -15.77
C THR A 153 -8.94 9.46 -16.35
N LYS A 154 -9.85 9.01 -15.48
CA LYS A 154 -11.06 8.28 -15.87
C LYS A 154 -11.99 9.08 -16.79
N ASP A 155 -12.01 10.40 -16.66
CA ASP A 155 -12.74 11.32 -17.53
C ASP A 155 -11.98 11.67 -18.83
N LYS A 156 -10.94 10.90 -19.15
CA LYS A 156 -10.11 11.01 -20.38
C LYS A 156 -9.36 12.33 -20.51
N LYS A 157 -9.13 13.06 -19.43
CA LYS A 157 -8.28 14.25 -19.42
C LYS A 157 -6.84 13.88 -19.19
N LYS A 158 -5.93 14.61 -19.84
CA LYS A 158 -4.49 14.50 -19.66
C LYS A 158 -3.98 15.66 -18.81
N TYR A 159 -3.14 15.33 -17.82
CA TYR A 159 -2.44 16.30 -16.98
C TYR A 159 -0.95 16.05 -17.05
N TYR A 160 -0.15 17.07 -16.85
CA TYR A 160 1.30 17.02 -17.02
C TYR A 160 2.00 17.46 -15.75
N TYR A 161 3.03 16.72 -15.37
CA TYR A 161 3.87 17.01 -14.21
C TYR A 161 5.34 16.92 -14.61
N MET A 162 6.16 17.76 -13.98
CA MET A 162 7.60 17.61 -14.02
C MET A 162 8.05 16.79 -12.81
N TRP A 163 8.83 15.75 -13.07
CA TRP A 163 9.33 14.85 -12.04
C TRP A 163 10.85 14.86 -12.04
N GLN A 164 11.44 15.01 -10.86
CA GLN A 164 12.88 15.08 -10.70
C GLN A 164 13.33 13.97 -9.76
N ILE A 165 14.29 13.18 -10.20
CA ILE A 165 14.95 12.14 -9.42
C ILE A 165 16.41 12.53 -9.27
N GLU A 166 16.87 12.61 -8.03
CA GLU A 166 18.25 12.94 -7.69
C GLU A 166 18.86 11.84 -6.84
N LYS A 167 20.16 11.60 -7.03
CA LYS A 167 20.94 10.76 -6.12
C LYS A 167 21.19 11.53 -4.82
N VAL A 168 20.86 10.92 -3.71
CA VAL A 168 21.21 11.45 -2.39
C VAL A 168 22.58 10.87 -2.02
N LYS A 169 23.52 11.75 -1.66
CA LYS A 169 24.78 11.32 -1.04
C LYS A 169 24.43 10.86 0.38
N GLU A 170 24.70 9.61 0.74
CA GLU A 170 24.65 9.19 2.13
C GLU A 170 25.73 9.97 2.90
N GLU A 171 25.31 10.81 3.84
CA GLU A 171 26.23 11.35 4.83
C GLU A 171 26.69 10.17 5.72
N GLY A 172 27.90 9.69 5.49
CA GLY A 172 28.52 8.69 6.35
C GLY A 172 29.24 7.52 5.69
N SER A 173 29.29 7.38 4.39
CA SER A 173 30.23 6.42 3.77
C SER A 173 31.60 7.08 3.53
N LEU A 174 32.32 7.29 4.62
CA LEU A 174 33.79 7.28 4.58
C LEU A 174 34.20 5.79 4.53
N ILE A 175 34.44 5.28 3.37
CA ILE A 175 35.54 4.37 3.01
C ILE A 175 35.77 4.47 1.51
#